data_7febece1dff949ff5416ec4e27e12ca3
#
_entry.id   7febece1dff949ff5416ec4e27e12ca3
#
_cell.length_a   1.000
_cell.length_b   1.000
_cell.length_c   1.000
_cell.angle_alpha   90.00
_cell.angle_beta   90.00
_cell.angle_gamma   90.00
#
_symmetry.space_group_name_H-M   'P 1'
#
loop_
_entity.id
_entity.type
_entity.pdbx_description
1 polymer ?
#
loop_
_entity_poly.entity_id
_entity_poly.type
_entity_poly.pdbx_seq_one_letter_code
_entity_poly.pdbx_strand_id
1 'polypeptide(L)'
;MLDADCLALAISYTGRTHDILKTMRLARDKGAKTLCVTCFADSPLARLCDHALIAVSGEAIASERGSSGKLATVSRIAQLLIIDTLCASIAARRREDALKRQNQIVEAWSEYWE
;
A
#
# COMPACT_ATOMS: atom_id res chain seq x y z
N MET A 1 7.11 -5.91 -16.48
CA MET A 1 6.22 -7.08 -16.48
C MET A 1 6.24 -7.72 -15.09
N LEU A 2 5.11 -8.19 -14.60
CA LEU A 2 5.03 -8.80 -13.26
C LEU A 2 5.58 -10.24 -13.30
N ASP A 3 6.45 -10.56 -12.34
CA ASP A 3 7.06 -11.87 -12.15
C ASP A 3 7.33 -12.14 -10.64
N ALA A 4 8.04 -13.21 -10.33
CA ALA A 4 8.35 -13.61 -8.97
C ALA A 4 9.27 -12.62 -8.21
N ASP A 5 9.97 -11.74 -8.89
CA ASP A 5 10.83 -10.73 -8.29
C ASP A 5 10.09 -9.40 -8.02
N CYS A 6 8.82 -9.35 -8.39
CA CYS A 6 7.96 -8.17 -8.20
C CYS A 6 7.09 -8.28 -6.95
N LEU A 7 6.80 -7.13 -6.35
CA LEU A 7 5.79 -6.95 -5.33
C LEU A 7 4.67 -6.06 -5.88
N ALA A 8 3.46 -6.58 -5.88
CA ALA A 8 2.25 -5.80 -6.17
C ALA A 8 1.65 -5.29 -4.86
N LEU A 9 1.53 -3.97 -4.73
CA LEU A 9 0.93 -3.32 -3.58
C LEU A 9 -0.42 -2.70 -3.97
N ALA A 10 -1.47 -3.08 -3.25
CA ALA A 10 -2.81 -2.50 -3.40
C ALA A 10 -3.24 -1.74 -2.16
N ILE A 11 -3.86 -0.58 -2.37
CA ILE A 11 -4.43 0.22 -1.30
C ILE A 11 -5.93 0.37 -1.58
N SER A 12 -6.76 -0.14 -0.68
CA SER A 12 -8.20 -0.04 -0.80
C SER A 12 -8.85 0.02 0.58
N TYR A 13 -9.60 1.09 0.85
CA TYR A 13 -10.29 1.28 2.12
C TYR A 13 -11.19 0.09 2.47
N THR A 14 -12.10 -0.28 1.57
CA THR A 14 -13.05 -1.37 1.80
C THR A 14 -12.47 -2.75 1.52
N GLY A 15 -11.39 -2.83 0.72
CA GLY A 15 -10.85 -4.09 0.21
C GLY A 15 -11.83 -4.86 -0.69
N ARG A 16 -12.83 -4.18 -1.26
CA ARG A 16 -13.90 -4.76 -2.09
C ARG A 16 -13.95 -4.21 -3.51
N THR A 17 -13.06 -3.31 -3.88
CA THR A 17 -13.00 -2.69 -5.20
C THR A 17 -12.69 -3.74 -6.26
N HIS A 18 -13.64 -3.97 -7.16
CA HIS A 18 -13.59 -5.06 -8.15
C HIS A 18 -12.33 -5.02 -9.03
N ASP A 19 -11.99 -3.84 -9.55
CA ASP A 19 -10.82 -3.69 -10.44
C ASP A 19 -9.51 -3.97 -9.71
N ILE A 20 -9.40 -3.55 -8.45
CA ILE A 20 -8.24 -3.85 -7.61
C ILE A 20 -8.13 -5.36 -7.37
N LEU A 21 -9.24 -6.02 -7.03
CA LEU A 21 -9.26 -7.46 -6.83
C LEU A 21 -8.83 -8.22 -8.09
N LYS A 22 -9.33 -7.80 -9.25
CA LYS A 22 -8.97 -8.38 -10.53
C LYS A 22 -7.49 -8.22 -10.84
N THR A 23 -6.95 -7.01 -10.64
CA THR A 23 -5.54 -6.71 -10.86
C THR A 23 -4.64 -7.50 -9.92
N MET A 24 -5.00 -7.62 -8.66
CA MET A 24 -4.21 -8.38 -7.68
C MET A 24 -4.23 -9.89 -7.93
N ARG A 25 -5.34 -10.43 -8.44
CA ARG A 25 -5.40 -11.82 -8.90
C ARG A 25 -4.44 -12.05 -10.06
N LEU A 26 -4.46 -11.15 -11.04
CA LEU A 26 -3.55 -11.23 -12.18
C LEU A 26 -2.08 -11.16 -11.75
N ALA A 27 -1.75 -10.26 -10.83
CA ALA A 27 -0.39 -10.16 -10.29
C ALA A 27 0.06 -11.46 -9.63
N ARG A 28 -0.80 -12.05 -8.82
CA ARG A 28 -0.56 -13.33 -8.16
C ARG A 28 -0.40 -14.48 -9.16
N ASP A 29 -1.24 -14.55 -10.19
CA ASP A 29 -1.16 -15.56 -11.25
C ASP A 29 0.14 -15.46 -12.05
N LYS A 30 0.73 -14.27 -12.12
CA LYS A 30 2.05 -14.02 -12.73
C LYS A 30 3.23 -14.31 -11.79
N GLY A 31 2.97 -14.77 -10.57
CA GLY A 31 3.99 -15.13 -9.59
C GLY A 31 4.47 -14.00 -8.70
N ALA A 32 3.98 -12.78 -8.89
CA ALA A 32 4.34 -11.64 -8.03
C ALA A 32 3.86 -11.86 -6.59
N LYS A 33 4.64 -11.39 -5.62
CA LYS A 33 4.18 -11.28 -4.23
C LYS A 33 3.14 -10.18 -4.13
N THR A 34 2.18 -10.37 -3.26
CA THR A 34 1.07 -9.43 -3.11
C THR A 34 0.94 -8.92 -1.68
N LEU A 35 0.82 -7.60 -1.56
CA LEU A 35 0.63 -6.89 -0.31
C LEU A 35 -0.56 -5.94 -0.45
N CYS A 36 -1.40 -5.84 0.55
CA CYS A 36 -2.45 -4.81 0.55
C CYS A 36 -2.49 -4.01 1.84
N VAL A 37 -3.00 -2.79 1.72
CA VAL A 37 -3.39 -1.92 2.83
C VAL A 37 -4.90 -1.71 2.75
N THR A 38 -5.62 -2.13 3.76
CA THR A 38 -7.08 -2.02 3.84
C THR A 38 -7.53 -1.76 5.27
N CYS A 39 -8.75 -1.30 5.46
CA CYS A 39 -9.31 -1.10 6.81
C CYS A 39 -9.99 -2.35 7.38
N PHE A 40 -10.29 -3.36 6.56
CA PHE A 40 -11.04 -4.53 6.96
C PHE A 40 -10.24 -5.82 6.76
N ALA A 41 -9.89 -6.47 7.87
CA ALA A 41 -9.10 -7.70 7.87
C ALA A 41 -9.81 -8.89 7.20
N ASP A 42 -11.14 -8.88 7.20
CA ASP A 42 -11.98 -9.91 6.59
C ASP A 42 -12.38 -9.59 5.13
N SER A 43 -11.84 -8.52 4.57
CA SER A 43 -12.16 -8.12 3.19
C SER A 43 -11.64 -9.13 2.16
N PRO A 44 -12.28 -9.20 0.98
CA PRO A 44 -11.81 -10.05 -0.12
C PRO A 44 -10.36 -9.77 -0.52
N LEU A 45 -9.92 -8.51 -0.45
CA LEU A 45 -8.55 -8.11 -0.78
C LEU A 45 -7.54 -8.65 0.25
N ALA A 46 -7.86 -8.54 1.54
CA ALA A 46 -7.00 -9.06 2.60
C ALA A 46 -6.83 -10.59 2.52
N ARG A 47 -7.89 -11.29 2.12
CA ARG A 47 -7.83 -12.76 1.92
C ARG A 47 -7.09 -13.16 0.65
N LEU A 48 -7.11 -12.31 -0.36
CA LEU A 48 -6.47 -12.58 -1.66
C LEU A 48 -4.95 -12.41 -1.61
N CYS A 49 -4.46 -11.38 -0.91
CA CYS A 49 -3.04 -11.03 -0.86
C CYS A 49 -2.24 -11.94 0.06
N ASP A 50 -0.94 -12.10 -0.22
CA ASP A 50 -0.02 -12.86 0.65
C ASP A 50 0.14 -12.19 2.01
N HIS A 51 0.12 -10.85 2.03
CA HIS A 51 0.20 -10.04 3.25
C HIS A 51 -0.84 -8.92 3.22
N ALA A 52 -1.42 -8.62 4.39
CA ALA A 52 -2.35 -7.52 4.57
C ALA A 52 -1.93 -6.66 5.76
N LEU A 53 -1.82 -5.35 5.53
CA LEU A 53 -1.65 -4.35 6.57
C LEU A 53 -3.00 -3.68 6.83
N ILE A 54 -3.45 -3.73 8.07
CA ILE A 54 -4.78 -3.26 8.43
C ILE A 54 -4.69 -1.88 9.06
N ALA A 55 -5.19 -0.89 8.32
CA ALA A 55 -5.25 0.51 8.73
C ALA A 55 -6.58 0.79 9.43
N VAL A 56 -6.72 0.39 10.69
CA VAL A 56 -7.93 0.65 11.46
C VAL A 56 -7.99 2.11 11.90
N SER A 57 -9.09 2.78 11.58
CA SER A 57 -9.42 4.09 12.12
C SER A 57 -10.74 4.04 12.90
N GLY A 58 -10.95 4.98 13.81
CA GLY A 58 -12.21 5.06 14.56
C GLY A 58 -13.46 5.17 13.66
N GLU A 59 -13.27 5.63 12.45
CA GLU A 59 -14.31 5.75 11.43
C GLU A 59 -14.70 4.40 10.81
N ALA A 60 -13.77 3.48 10.65
CA ALA A 60 -14.06 2.13 10.19
C ALA A 60 -15.00 1.42 11.18
N ILE A 61 -14.78 1.62 12.48
CA ILE A 61 -15.62 1.10 13.55
C ILE A 61 -17.02 1.73 13.52
N ALA A 62 -17.11 3.02 13.21
CA ALA A 62 -18.38 3.74 13.13
C ALA A 62 -19.19 3.35 11.86
N SER A 63 -18.51 3.04 10.74
CA SER A 63 -19.17 2.63 9.49
C SER A 63 -19.80 1.25 9.57
N GLU A 64 -19.24 0.33 10.35
CA GLU A 64 -19.88 -0.96 10.64
C GLU A 64 -21.21 -0.81 11.38
N ARG A 65 -21.43 0.30 12.08
CA ARG A 65 -22.67 0.62 12.80
C ARG A 65 -23.68 1.41 11.98
N GLY A 66 -23.52 1.52 10.67
CA GLY A 66 -24.49 2.11 9.74
C GLY A 66 -24.46 3.63 9.63
N SER A 67 -23.44 4.31 10.12
CA SER A 67 -23.27 5.74 9.87
C SER A 67 -22.55 5.97 8.55
N SER A 68 -23.32 6.52 7.64
CA SER A 68 -22.99 6.77 6.23
C SER A 68 -21.75 7.65 6.03
N GLY A 69 -20.75 7.11 5.39
CA GLY A 69 -20.06 7.72 4.22
C GLY A 69 -19.26 9.00 4.35
N LYS A 70 -19.15 9.69 5.47
CA LYS A 70 -18.58 11.05 5.47
C LYS A 70 -17.13 11.21 5.93
N LEU A 71 -16.45 10.16 6.33
CA LEU A 71 -15.17 10.30 7.06
C LEU A 71 -14.02 9.40 6.54
N ALA A 72 -13.90 9.26 5.21
CA ALA A 72 -12.75 8.57 4.59
C ALA A 72 -11.40 9.30 4.79
N THR A 73 -11.40 10.50 5.36
CA THR A 73 -10.21 11.36 5.49
C THR A 73 -9.22 10.83 6.52
N VAL A 74 -9.69 10.42 7.70
CA VAL A 74 -8.82 9.90 8.78
C VAL A 74 -8.23 8.54 8.39
N SER A 75 -8.99 7.72 7.68
CA SER A 75 -8.51 6.45 7.14
C SER A 75 -7.37 6.63 6.15
N ARG A 76 -7.39 7.69 5.34
CA ARG A 76 -6.30 8.03 4.42
C ARG A 76 -5.03 8.42 5.16
N ILE A 77 -5.14 9.15 6.26
CA ILE A 77 -3.99 9.49 7.12
C ILE A 77 -3.36 8.22 7.69
N ALA A 78 -4.17 7.28 8.20
CA ALA A 78 -3.70 6.00 8.69
C ALA A 78 -3.00 5.17 7.59
N GLN A 79 -3.55 5.15 6.39
CA GLN A 79 -2.94 4.50 5.23
C GLN A 79 -1.60 5.13 4.85
N LEU A 80 -1.52 6.47 4.81
CA LEU A 80 -0.28 7.19 4.53
C LEU A 80 0.79 6.90 5.58
N LEU A 81 0.42 6.88 6.86
CA LEU A 81 1.34 6.54 7.94
C LEU A 81 1.91 5.12 7.80
N ILE A 82 1.08 4.16 7.44
CA ILE A 82 1.52 2.77 7.19
C ILE A 82 2.48 2.72 6.02
N ILE A 83 2.18 3.41 4.93
CA ILE A 83 3.04 3.44 3.73
C ILE A 83 4.36 4.11 4.03
N ASP A 84 4.37 5.25 4.72
CA ASP A 84 5.61 5.93 5.11
C ASP A 84 6.46 5.05 6.04
N THR A 85 5.84 4.38 7.00
CA THR A 85 6.52 3.45 7.90
C THR A 85 7.10 2.26 7.14
N LEU A 86 6.36 1.72 6.18
CA LEU A 86 6.83 0.64 5.32
C LEU A 86 8.05 1.08 4.48
N CYS A 87 7.97 2.24 3.85
CA CYS A 87 9.07 2.81 3.06
C CYS A 87 10.30 3.07 3.92
N ALA A 88 10.13 3.65 5.10
CA ALA A 88 11.21 3.90 6.05
C ALA A 88 11.87 2.59 6.54
N SER A 89 11.06 1.56 6.79
CA SER A 89 11.53 0.24 7.21
C SER A 89 12.34 -0.46 6.12
N ILE A 90 11.90 -0.37 4.87
CA ILE A 90 12.63 -0.90 3.71
C ILE A 90 13.95 -0.15 3.53
N ALA A 91 13.93 1.17 3.61
CA ALA A 91 15.13 2.00 3.49
C ALA A 91 16.15 1.68 4.60
N ALA A 92 15.70 1.49 5.84
CA ALA A 92 16.56 1.11 6.96
C ALA A 92 17.23 -0.27 6.77
N ARG A 93 16.52 -1.23 6.20
CA ARG A 93 17.05 -2.57 5.91
C ARG A 93 17.98 -2.60 4.70
N ARG A 94 17.80 -1.69 3.77
CA ARG A 94 18.59 -1.55 2.53
C ARG A 94 19.30 -0.20 2.46
N ARG A 95 19.91 0.19 3.56
CA ARG A 95 20.47 1.54 3.75
C ARG A 95 21.44 1.97 2.64
N GLU A 96 22.34 1.10 2.23
CA GLU A 96 23.32 1.42 1.17
C GLU A 96 22.62 1.69 -0.17
N ASP A 97 21.68 0.84 -0.57
CA ASP A 97 20.90 1.00 -1.79
C ASP A 97 20.01 2.24 -1.74
N ALA A 98 19.40 2.51 -0.59
CA ALA A 98 18.55 3.66 -0.39
C ALA A 98 19.31 4.98 -0.51
N LEU A 99 20.48 5.08 0.12
CA LEU A 99 21.37 6.25 0.04
C LEU A 99 21.88 6.48 -1.39
N LYS A 100 22.26 5.41 -2.08
CA LYS A 100 22.71 5.48 -3.47
C LYS A 100 21.61 6.02 -4.40
N ARG A 101 20.39 5.52 -4.25
CA ARG A 101 19.23 5.99 -5.05
C ARG A 101 18.85 7.43 -4.71
N GLN A 102 18.90 7.80 -3.44
CA GLN A 102 18.63 9.17 -3.01
C GLN A 102 19.63 10.15 -3.62
N ASN A 103 20.92 9.81 -3.62
CA ASN A 103 21.95 10.64 -4.25
C ASN A 103 21.72 10.79 -5.75
N GLN A 104 21.34 9.72 -6.45
CA GLN A 104 21.00 9.78 -7.87
C GLN A 104 19.82 10.73 -8.16
N ILE A 105 18.81 10.72 -7.29
CA ILE A 105 17.65 11.64 -7.41
C ILE A 105 18.11 13.08 -7.19
N VAL A 106 18.92 13.34 -6.17
CA VAL A 106 19.45 14.69 -5.87
C VAL A 106 20.32 15.20 -7.03
N GLU A 107 21.19 14.37 -7.59
CA GLU A 107 22.01 14.72 -8.76
C GLU A 107 21.13 15.07 -9.97
N ALA A 108 20.13 14.26 -10.28
CA ALA A 108 19.19 14.53 -11.37
C ALA A 108 18.41 15.83 -11.15
N TRP A 109 18.08 16.18 -9.91
CA TRP A 109 17.37 17.42 -9.60
C TRP A 109 18.30 18.64 -9.72
N SER A 110 19.58 18.50 -9.35
CA SER A 110 20.54 19.61 -9.45
C SER A 110 20.74 20.08 -10.89
N GLU A 111 20.65 19.18 -11.87
CA GLU A 111 20.73 19.52 -13.30
C GLU A 111 19.57 20.40 -13.80
N TYR A 112 18.42 20.38 -13.11
CA TYR A 112 17.25 21.19 -13.48
C TYR A 112 17.23 22.58 -12.85
N TRP A 113 18.09 22.85 -11.87
CA TRP A 113 18.09 24.12 -11.12
C TRP A 113 19.29 25.01 -11.43
N GLU A 114 20.19 24.57 -12.26
CA GLU A 114 21.24 25.40 -12.84
C GLU A 114 20.74 26.07 -14.15
#